data_733b363bba68ed3119a00f53dcbcf876
#
_entry.id   733b363bba68ed3119a00f53dcbcf876
#
_cell.length_a   1.000
_cell.length_b   1.000
_cell.length_c   1.000
_cell.angle_alpha   90.00
_cell.angle_beta   90.00
_cell.angle_gamma   90.00
#
_symmetry.space_group_name_H-M   'P 1'
#
loop_
_entity.id
_entity.type
_entity.pdbx_description
1 polymer ?
#
loop_
_entity_poly.entity_id
_entity_poly.type
_entity_poly.pdbx_seq_one_letter_code
_entity_poly.pdbx_strand_id
1 'polypeptide(L)'
;MSFIAKLKLVASKRERNLSPIMLRRQKLATKIEEQLQLARAQKNGILFAPKRLKTVTNEAGERVVVETTKRVKEWFWTTPTNKINLSVRYGSKTLELAKGKNAIELGTQDELIETLALLQQVVIGGELDEAINNASDKLRAGFSK
;
A
#
# COMPACT_ATOMS: atom_id res chain seq x y z
N MET A 1 27.47 -37.19 -15.15
CA MET A 1 26.18 -36.77 -14.53
C MET A 1 25.80 -35.38 -14.97
N SER A 2 24.58 -35.25 -15.44
CA SER A 2 24.06 -33.92 -15.81
C SER A 2 23.34 -33.30 -14.60
N PHE A 3 23.76 -32.11 -14.20
CA PHE A 3 23.08 -31.38 -13.12
C PHE A 3 21.71 -30.89 -13.52
N ILE A 4 21.46 -30.72 -14.83
CA ILE A 4 20.16 -30.28 -15.33
C ILE A 4 19.06 -31.30 -15.04
N ALA A 5 19.40 -32.59 -14.91
CA ALA A 5 18.42 -33.61 -14.55
C ALA A 5 17.84 -33.45 -13.16
N LYS A 6 18.48 -32.64 -12.29
CA LYS A 6 18.00 -32.35 -10.95
C LYS A 6 16.99 -31.20 -10.93
N LEU A 7 16.83 -30.50 -12.05
CA LEU A 7 15.94 -29.34 -12.14
C LEU A 7 14.58 -29.77 -12.68
N LYS A 8 13.53 -29.22 -12.12
CA LYS A 8 12.20 -29.42 -12.66
C LYS A 8 11.98 -28.43 -13.80
N LEU A 9 12.15 -28.92 -15.03
CA LEU A 9 12.00 -28.08 -16.21
C LEU A 9 10.54 -28.02 -16.65
N VAL A 10 10.06 -26.82 -16.91
CA VAL A 10 8.68 -26.58 -17.33
C VAL A 10 8.67 -25.61 -18.50
N ALA A 11 7.62 -25.69 -19.30
CA ALA A 11 7.36 -24.67 -20.31
C ALA A 11 6.54 -23.57 -19.64
N SER A 12 7.13 -22.39 -19.53
CA SER A 12 6.46 -21.28 -18.85
C SER A 12 6.79 -19.96 -19.53
N LYS A 13 5.83 -19.07 -19.51
CA LYS A 13 5.98 -17.71 -20.03
C LYS A 13 5.61 -16.75 -18.91
N ARG A 14 6.45 -15.74 -18.70
CA ARG A 14 6.15 -14.70 -17.71
C ARG A 14 4.93 -13.91 -18.17
N GLU A 15 3.91 -13.88 -17.33
CA GLU A 15 2.73 -13.06 -17.59
C GLU A 15 3.08 -11.59 -17.37
N ARG A 16 2.84 -10.80 -18.38
CA ARG A 16 3.10 -9.35 -18.33
C ARG A 16 1.86 -8.56 -17.96
N ASN A 17 0.68 -9.15 -18.20
CA ASN A 17 -0.61 -8.49 -17.97
C ASN A 17 -1.36 -9.21 -16.86
N LEU A 18 -1.27 -8.67 -15.64
CA LEU A 18 -2.11 -9.12 -14.54
C LEU A 18 -3.53 -8.59 -14.76
N SER A 19 -4.53 -9.29 -14.21
CA SER A 19 -5.91 -8.80 -14.25
C SER A 19 -5.99 -7.46 -13.49
N PRO A 20 -6.92 -6.56 -13.88
CA PRO A 20 -7.05 -5.27 -13.20
C PRO A 20 -7.24 -5.37 -11.69
N ILE A 21 -8.02 -6.36 -11.23
CA ILE A 21 -8.24 -6.51 -9.79
C ILE A 21 -6.98 -6.96 -9.06
N MET A 22 -6.17 -7.82 -9.67
CA MET A 22 -4.91 -8.25 -9.06
C MET A 22 -3.92 -7.09 -8.94
N LEU A 23 -3.86 -6.23 -9.94
CA LEU A 23 -3.03 -5.01 -9.88
C LEU A 23 -3.50 -4.08 -8.78
N ARG A 24 -4.81 -3.92 -8.62
CA ARG A 24 -5.39 -3.09 -7.56
C ARG A 24 -5.08 -3.64 -6.18
N ARG A 25 -5.19 -4.97 -6.00
CA ARG A 25 -4.82 -5.62 -4.75
C ARG A 25 -3.35 -5.40 -4.40
N GLN A 26 -2.45 -5.58 -5.37
CA GLN A 26 -1.02 -5.38 -5.17
C GLN A 26 -0.70 -3.93 -4.81
N LYS A 27 -1.32 -2.98 -5.51
CA LYS A 27 -1.14 -1.56 -5.25
C LYS A 27 -1.53 -1.20 -3.82
N LEU A 28 -2.70 -1.68 -3.39
CA LEU A 28 -3.18 -1.43 -2.03
C LEU A 28 -2.33 -2.15 -0.98
N ALA A 29 -1.97 -3.41 -1.22
CA ALA A 29 -1.13 -4.18 -0.30
C ALA A 29 0.23 -3.51 -0.08
N THR A 30 0.82 -2.94 -1.13
CA THR A 30 2.07 -2.19 -1.04
C THR A 30 1.91 -0.95 -0.16
N LYS A 31 0.81 -0.23 -0.31
CA LYS A 31 0.52 0.94 0.52
C LYS A 31 0.28 0.57 1.98
N ILE A 32 -0.39 -0.55 2.24
CA ILE A 32 -0.58 -1.05 3.59
C ILE A 32 0.77 -1.43 4.22
N GLU A 33 1.67 -2.03 3.44
CA GLU A 33 3.02 -2.35 3.93
C GLU A 33 3.79 -1.08 4.34
N GLU A 34 3.68 0.00 3.57
CA GLU A 34 4.28 1.28 3.94
C GLU A 34 3.74 1.78 5.29
N GLN A 35 2.41 1.68 5.49
CA GLN A 35 1.79 2.08 6.75
C GLN A 35 2.24 1.20 7.92
N LEU A 36 2.39 -0.10 7.68
CA LEU A 36 2.86 -1.04 8.68
C LEU A 36 4.28 -0.71 9.12
N GLN A 37 5.17 -0.43 8.18
CA GLN A 37 6.54 -0.04 8.48
C GLN A 37 6.60 1.31 9.20
N LEU A 38 5.75 2.26 8.80
CA LEU A 38 5.65 3.55 9.46
C LEU A 38 5.21 3.40 10.92
N ALA A 39 4.19 2.58 11.16
CA ALA A 39 3.70 2.33 12.52
C ALA A 39 4.76 1.65 13.40
N ARG A 40 5.48 0.68 12.84
CA ARG A 40 6.58 0.02 13.56
C ARG A 40 7.72 0.99 13.88
N ALA A 41 8.06 1.85 12.93
CA ALA A 41 9.10 2.85 13.14
C ALA A 41 8.71 3.83 14.24
N GLN A 42 7.47 4.30 14.27
CA GLN A 42 6.97 5.20 15.30
C GLN A 42 7.00 4.54 16.67
N LYS A 43 6.62 3.27 16.76
CA LYS A 43 6.67 2.52 18.00
C LYS A 43 8.09 2.44 18.56
N ASN A 44 9.10 2.30 17.68
CA ASN A 44 10.49 2.18 18.03
C ASN A 44 11.22 3.52 18.09
N GLY A 45 10.51 4.64 17.87
CA GLY A 45 11.11 5.97 17.87
C GLY A 45 12.07 6.23 16.72
N ILE A 46 11.92 5.51 15.61
CA ILE A 46 12.78 5.61 14.43
C ILE A 46 12.05 6.39 13.33
N LEU A 47 12.78 7.24 12.64
CA LEU A 47 12.23 7.95 11.47
C LEU A 47 12.09 6.99 10.29
N PHE A 48 10.88 6.89 9.75
CA PHE A 48 10.62 6.13 8.54
C PHE A 48 10.63 7.08 7.34
N ALA A 49 11.67 6.99 6.52
CA ALA A 49 11.84 7.82 5.32
C ALA A 49 12.40 6.95 4.20
N PRO A 50 11.54 6.15 3.54
CA PRO A 50 12.02 5.26 2.47
C PRO A 50 12.63 6.09 1.34
N LYS A 51 13.70 5.56 0.77
CA LYS A 51 14.42 6.21 -0.32
C LYS A 51 13.71 5.92 -1.64
N ARG A 52 13.75 6.90 -2.53
CA ARG A 52 13.27 6.71 -3.90
C ARG A 52 14.17 7.47 -4.85
N LEU A 53 14.23 6.99 -6.08
CA LEU A 53 14.97 7.66 -7.15
C LEU A 53 14.05 8.68 -7.82
N LYS A 54 14.58 9.87 -8.05
CA LYS A 54 13.87 10.96 -8.71
C LYS A 54 14.75 11.53 -9.82
N THR A 55 14.17 11.73 -10.99
CA THR A 55 14.85 12.39 -12.09
C THR A 55 14.67 13.89 -11.95
N VAL A 56 15.78 14.61 -11.88
CA VAL A 56 15.79 16.08 -11.80
C VAL A 56 16.69 16.65 -12.88
N THR A 57 16.45 17.91 -13.24
CA THR A 57 17.31 18.63 -14.18
C THR A 57 18.35 19.41 -13.38
N ASN A 58 19.65 19.17 -13.66
CA ASN A 58 20.73 19.89 -12.98
C ASN A 58 20.95 21.28 -13.59
N GLU A 59 21.91 22.03 -13.04
CA GLU A 59 22.23 23.40 -13.50
C GLU A 59 22.70 23.43 -14.96
N ALA A 60 23.29 22.32 -15.45
CA ALA A 60 23.73 22.20 -16.83
C ALA A 60 22.63 21.85 -17.82
N GLY A 61 21.37 21.67 -17.32
CA GLY A 61 20.23 21.28 -18.14
C GLY A 61 20.15 19.78 -18.41
N GLU A 62 20.99 18.98 -17.78
CA GLU A 62 21.01 17.53 -17.95
C GLU A 62 20.05 16.86 -16.96
N ARG A 63 19.40 15.78 -17.42
CA ARG A 63 18.57 14.96 -16.54
C ARG A 63 19.44 13.98 -15.78
N VAL A 64 19.39 14.04 -14.48
CA VAL A 64 20.13 13.14 -13.60
C VAL A 64 19.17 12.47 -12.61
N VAL A 65 19.52 11.27 -12.21
CA VAL A 65 18.74 10.52 -11.20
C VAL A 65 19.39 10.78 -9.84
N VAL A 66 18.62 11.30 -8.91
CA VAL A 66 19.07 11.55 -7.54
C VAL A 66 18.27 10.71 -6.57
N GLU A 67 18.90 10.37 -5.46
CA GLU A 67 18.23 9.65 -4.38
C GLU A 67 17.60 10.67 -3.44
N THR A 68 16.30 10.51 -3.20
CA THR A 68 15.55 11.35 -2.26
C THR A 68 14.81 10.49 -1.26
N THR A 69 14.26 11.10 -0.23
CA THR A 69 13.40 10.38 0.71
C THR A 69 11.94 10.65 0.37
N LYS A 70 11.10 9.64 0.58
CA LYS A 70 9.67 9.73 0.39
C LYS A 70 9.01 9.98 1.74
N ARG A 71 8.11 10.97 1.80
CA ARG A 71 7.28 11.16 2.97
C ARG A 71 6.04 10.28 2.86
N VAL A 72 5.84 9.41 3.85
CA VAL A 72 4.66 8.56 3.91
C VAL A 72 3.64 9.22 4.82
N LYS A 73 2.46 9.55 4.26
CA LYS A 73 1.39 10.19 5.00
C LYS A 73 0.66 9.14 5.83
N GLU A 74 0.44 9.42 7.10
CA GLU A 74 -0.22 8.51 8.02
C GLU A 74 -1.70 8.31 7.67
N TRP A 75 -2.15 7.06 7.69
CA TRP A 75 -3.56 6.70 7.53
C TRP A 75 -4.29 6.61 8.87
N PHE A 76 -3.59 6.81 9.95
CA PHE A 76 -4.11 6.65 11.30
C PHE A 76 -3.89 7.93 12.11
N TRP A 77 -4.76 8.14 13.11
CA TRP A 77 -4.68 9.30 13.96
C TRP A 77 -5.23 8.97 15.35
N THR A 78 -4.81 9.74 16.36
CA THR A 78 -5.31 9.59 17.72
C THR A 78 -6.54 10.45 17.91
N THR A 79 -7.59 9.87 18.47
CA THR A 79 -8.84 10.58 18.74
C THR A 79 -8.79 11.28 20.11
N PRO A 80 -9.69 12.25 20.37
CA PRO A 80 -9.77 12.88 21.70
C PRO A 80 -10.02 11.91 22.85
N THR A 81 -10.55 10.72 22.56
CA THR A 81 -10.81 9.67 23.56
C THR A 81 -9.62 8.72 23.75
N ASN A 82 -8.44 9.08 23.26
CA ASN A 82 -7.21 8.28 23.32
C ASN A 82 -7.30 6.95 22.57
N LYS A 83 -8.14 6.88 21.55
CA LYS A 83 -8.20 5.74 20.64
C LYS A 83 -7.45 6.07 19.36
N ILE A 84 -7.08 5.04 18.61
CA ILE A 84 -6.46 5.21 17.30
C ILE A 84 -7.50 4.82 16.26
N ASN A 85 -7.76 5.72 15.30
CA ASN A 85 -8.58 5.39 14.14
C ASN A 85 -7.68 5.20 12.93
N LEU A 86 -7.96 4.16 12.16
CA LEU A 86 -7.23 3.80 10.95
C LEU A 86 -8.20 3.81 9.78
N SER A 87 -7.88 4.57 8.74
CA SER A 87 -8.62 4.52 7.47
C SER A 87 -7.76 3.83 6.41
N VAL A 88 -8.40 3.05 5.54
CA VAL A 88 -7.71 2.42 4.41
C VAL A 88 -8.01 3.25 3.18
N ARG A 89 -6.98 3.65 2.46
CA ARG A 89 -7.13 4.56 1.32
C ARG A 89 -6.65 3.89 0.03
N TYR A 90 -7.40 4.15 -1.03
CA TYR A 90 -7.01 3.78 -2.38
C TYR A 90 -6.86 5.06 -3.20
N GLY A 91 -5.62 5.43 -3.49
CA GLY A 91 -5.32 6.74 -4.07
C GLY A 91 -5.77 7.85 -3.11
N SER A 92 -6.56 8.79 -3.59
CA SER A 92 -7.10 9.89 -2.78
C SER A 92 -8.42 9.56 -2.09
N LYS A 93 -8.95 8.34 -2.29
CA LYS A 93 -10.24 7.94 -1.75
C LYS A 93 -10.08 7.06 -0.52
N THR A 94 -10.92 7.29 0.48
CA THR A 94 -11.01 6.41 1.66
C THR A 94 -11.97 5.27 1.33
N LEU A 95 -11.56 4.03 1.65
CA LEU A 95 -12.42 2.88 1.41
C LEU A 95 -13.52 2.80 2.45
N GLU A 96 -14.72 2.49 2.00
CA GLU A 96 -15.82 2.13 2.87
C GLU A 96 -15.73 0.64 3.16
N LEU A 97 -15.32 0.29 4.38
CA LEU A 97 -15.07 -1.10 4.78
C LEU A 97 -16.37 -1.86 5.06
N ALA A 98 -17.39 -1.15 5.51
CA ALA A 98 -18.75 -1.64 5.66
C ALA A 98 -19.66 -0.44 5.47
N LYS A 99 -20.94 -0.66 5.26
CA LYS A 99 -21.90 0.43 5.01
C LYS A 99 -21.84 1.49 6.11
N GLY A 100 -21.46 2.71 5.74
CA GLY A 100 -21.30 3.82 6.69
C GLY A 100 -20.08 3.73 7.58
N LYS A 101 -19.17 2.78 7.35
CA LYS A 101 -17.98 2.56 8.17
C LYS A 101 -16.73 2.75 7.33
N ASN A 102 -16.00 3.82 7.56
CA ASN A 102 -14.80 4.17 6.80
C ASN A 102 -13.51 4.17 7.65
N ALA A 103 -13.57 3.71 8.88
CA ALA A 103 -12.41 3.66 9.77
C ALA A 103 -12.51 2.49 10.74
N ILE A 104 -11.35 2.09 11.24
CA ILE A 104 -11.22 1.02 12.23
C ILE A 104 -10.73 1.67 13.53
N GLU A 105 -11.43 1.41 14.63
CA GLU A 105 -11.04 1.94 15.94
C GLU A 105 -10.14 0.92 16.65
N LEU A 106 -9.01 1.39 17.18
CA LEU A 106 -8.00 0.59 17.86
C LEU A 106 -7.63 1.23 19.19
N GLY A 107 -7.30 0.41 20.18
CA GLY A 107 -6.94 0.89 21.50
C GLY A 107 -5.46 1.20 21.68
N THR A 108 -4.56 0.48 21.02
CA THR A 108 -3.12 0.59 21.19
C THR A 108 -2.39 0.59 19.87
N GLN A 109 -1.12 1.00 19.90
CA GLN A 109 -0.27 0.96 18.71
C GLN A 109 0.06 -0.48 18.30
N ASP A 110 0.14 -1.40 19.23
CA ASP A 110 0.33 -2.82 18.91
C ASP A 110 -0.85 -3.38 18.14
N GLU A 111 -2.08 -3.01 18.51
CA GLU A 111 -3.28 -3.37 17.76
C GLU A 111 -3.28 -2.78 16.36
N LEU A 112 -2.76 -1.55 16.20
CA LEU A 112 -2.63 -0.92 14.90
C LEU A 112 -1.71 -1.75 13.99
N ILE A 113 -0.56 -2.17 14.50
CA ILE A 113 0.40 -2.98 13.73
C ILE A 113 -0.22 -4.32 13.35
N GLU A 114 -0.87 -4.99 14.28
CA GLU A 114 -1.54 -6.28 14.03
C GLU A 114 -2.67 -6.13 13.00
N THR A 115 -3.44 -5.05 13.10
CA THR A 115 -4.55 -4.78 12.17
C THR A 115 -4.03 -4.50 10.77
N LEU A 116 -2.95 -3.74 10.63
CA LEU A 116 -2.34 -3.49 9.32
C LEU A 116 -1.84 -4.76 8.68
N ALA A 117 -1.20 -5.65 9.46
CA ALA A 117 -0.77 -6.94 8.96
C ALA A 117 -1.95 -7.82 8.51
N LEU A 118 -3.04 -7.80 9.29
CA LEU A 118 -4.27 -8.53 8.93
C LEU A 118 -4.90 -7.96 7.67
N LEU A 119 -4.90 -6.63 7.51
CA LEU A 119 -5.45 -5.97 6.30
C LEU A 119 -4.74 -6.41 5.03
N GLN A 120 -3.42 -6.64 5.09
CA GLN A 120 -2.70 -7.16 3.93
C GLN A 120 -3.27 -8.52 3.50
N GLN A 121 -3.54 -9.40 4.45
CA GLN A 121 -4.13 -10.71 4.17
C GLN A 121 -5.55 -10.58 3.60
N VAL A 122 -6.33 -9.66 4.15
CA VAL A 122 -7.70 -9.40 3.70
C VAL A 122 -7.70 -8.90 2.25
N VAL A 123 -6.80 -8.00 1.90
CA VAL A 123 -6.68 -7.46 0.54
C VAL A 123 -6.25 -8.54 -0.44
N ILE A 124 -5.22 -9.31 -0.10
CA ILE A 124 -4.70 -10.39 -0.95
C ILE A 124 -5.76 -11.47 -1.16
N GLY A 125 -6.56 -11.75 -0.13
CA GLY A 125 -7.66 -12.73 -0.21
C GLY A 125 -8.87 -12.25 -0.98
N GLY A 126 -8.92 -11.00 -1.40
CA GLY A 126 -10.00 -10.45 -2.22
C GLY A 126 -11.21 -9.94 -1.45
N GLU A 127 -11.17 -9.89 -0.14
CA GLU A 127 -12.32 -9.49 0.69
C GLU A 127 -12.67 -8.00 0.56
N LEU A 128 -11.76 -7.17 0.07
CA LEU A 128 -11.99 -5.74 -0.14
C LEU A 128 -12.15 -5.36 -1.61
N ASP A 129 -12.29 -6.33 -2.51
CA ASP A 129 -12.37 -6.08 -3.95
C ASP A 129 -13.50 -5.12 -4.32
N GLU A 130 -14.68 -5.28 -3.72
CA GLU A 130 -15.81 -4.41 -3.99
C GLU A 130 -15.52 -2.96 -3.58
N ALA A 131 -14.97 -2.77 -2.38
CA ALA A 131 -14.59 -1.44 -1.90
C ALA A 131 -13.52 -0.80 -2.78
N ILE A 132 -12.53 -1.60 -3.22
CA ILE A 132 -11.46 -1.15 -4.10
C ILE A 132 -12.04 -0.73 -5.45
N ASN A 133 -12.93 -1.52 -6.02
CA ASN A 133 -13.56 -1.22 -7.30
C ASN A 133 -14.39 0.05 -7.21
N ASN A 134 -15.16 0.24 -6.14
CA ASN A 134 -15.95 1.44 -5.93
C ASN A 134 -15.06 2.68 -5.83
N ALA A 135 -13.94 2.60 -5.10
CA ALA A 135 -13.00 3.70 -4.99
C ALA A 135 -12.33 4.00 -6.33
N SER A 136 -11.96 2.98 -7.09
CA SER A 136 -11.36 3.13 -8.41
C SER A 136 -12.32 3.82 -9.38
N ASP A 137 -13.60 3.43 -9.36
CA ASP A 137 -14.62 4.02 -10.20
C ASP A 137 -14.83 5.51 -9.86
N LYS A 138 -14.85 5.85 -8.58
CA LYS A 138 -14.97 7.25 -8.14
C LYS A 138 -13.77 8.09 -8.59
N LEU A 139 -12.56 7.52 -8.55
CA LEU A 139 -11.37 8.21 -9.04
C LEU A 139 -11.46 8.48 -10.54
N ARG A 140 -11.90 7.49 -11.33
CA ARG A 140 -12.09 7.66 -12.77
C ARG A 140 -13.14 8.73 -13.09
N ALA A 141 -14.25 8.73 -12.37
CA ALA A 141 -15.31 9.73 -12.55
C ALA A 141 -14.79 11.14 -12.30
N GLY A 142 -13.88 11.30 -11.30
CA GLY A 142 -13.25 12.58 -11.03
C GLY A 142 -12.35 13.10 -12.14
N PHE A 143 -11.79 12.21 -12.95
CA PHE A 143 -10.91 12.59 -14.07
C PHE A 143 -11.65 12.71 -15.41
N SER A 144 -12.91 12.32 -15.47
CA SER A 144 -13.70 12.28 -16.72
C SER A 144 -14.44 13.57 -17.02
N LYS A 145 -14.24 14.62 -16.27
CA LYS A 145 -14.90 15.92 -16.46
C LYS A 145 -14.29 16.76 -17.56
#